data_149744bcd257dbad2696b14dc11e667b
#
_entry.id   149744bcd257dbad2696b14dc11e667b
#
_cell.length_a   1.000
_cell.length_b   1.000
_cell.length_c   1.000
_cell.angle_alpha   90.00
_cell.angle_beta   90.00
_cell.angle_gamma   90.00
#
_symmetry.space_group_name_H-M   'P 1'
#
loop_
_entity.id
_entity.type
_entity.pdbx_description
1 polymer ?
#
loop_
_entity_poly.entity_id
_entity_poly.type
_entity_poly.pdbx_seq_one_letter_code
_entity_poly.pdbx_strand_id
1 'polypeptide(L)'
;MTANRGRSQSGSRVLAAAGAALLLAGCGDVSPGAAATIDGEAISVDEVDEYARAVCAAETTGAELAQQPHTPTSTSTQRESVLTILINAELAELAVDEFDLQVPPSAAATPDSAATAQLFEAMAAEDAGTAASYQEYDATLRRLVAVAIAIGAEQTGGQKSEQVLASAGGAWLASYAEDHDVQVDPRFGDFTSGRVVGGSGSLSVASGGESGGGSEANLADLPASQICR
;
A
#
# COMPACT_ATOMS: atom_id res chain seq x y z
N MET A 1 6.51 52.88 -64.81
CA MET A 1 7.33 53.78 -63.96
C MET A 1 7.71 53.08 -62.71
N THR A 2 8.98 52.83 -62.62
CA THR A 2 9.91 52.78 -61.50
C THR A 2 9.51 51.87 -60.30
N ALA A 3 10.10 50.73 -60.12
CA ALA A 3 11.39 50.47 -59.48
C ALA A 3 11.37 50.69 -57.96
N ASN A 4 11.50 49.72 -57.11
CA ASN A 4 12.75 49.56 -56.40
C ASN A 4 12.85 48.20 -55.62
N ARG A 5 14.04 47.74 -55.70
CA ARG A 5 14.68 46.61 -55.06
C ARG A 5 14.82 46.83 -53.55
N GLY A 6 14.79 45.73 -52.81
CA GLY A 6 15.27 45.67 -51.44
C GLY A 6 15.51 44.25 -51.02
N ARG A 7 16.72 43.74 -51.34
CA ARG A 7 17.31 42.54 -50.75
C ARG A 7 17.59 42.81 -49.28
N SER A 8 17.30 41.85 -48.41
CA SER A 8 18.18 41.59 -47.28
C SER A 8 18.09 40.13 -46.86
N GLN A 9 19.23 39.49 -47.02
CA GLN A 9 19.59 38.18 -46.45
C GLN A 9 19.87 38.41 -44.97
N SER A 10 19.50 37.46 -44.16
CA SER A 10 20.15 37.03 -42.91
C SER A 10 19.20 36.05 -42.25
N GLY A 11 19.49 34.90 -41.93
CA GLY A 11 20.71 34.25 -41.61
C GLY A 11 20.27 33.07 -40.76
N SER A 12 20.55 31.89 -41.25
CA SER A 12 20.53 30.64 -40.53
C SER A 12 21.13 30.80 -39.12
N ARG A 13 20.50 30.23 -38.11
CA ARG A 13 21.09 29.65 -36.90
C ARG A 13 20.02 29.49 -35.80
N VAL A 14 19.17 28.49 -35.89
CA VAL A 14 18.58 27.84 -34.68
C VAL A 14 18.33 26.35 -35.03
N LEU A 15 19.39 25.62 -35.02
CA LEU A 15 19.37 24.16 -34.96
C LEU A 15 20.41 23.83 -33.93
N ALA A 16 20.00 23.40 -32.73
CA ALA A 16 20.70 22.56 -31.80
C ALA A 16 20.28 22.84 -30.33
N ALA A 17 19.10 22.42 -29.92
CA ALA A 17 18.78 22.22 -28.51
C ALA A 17 17.53 21.34 -28.35
N ALA A 18 17.50 20.20 -29.02
CA ALA A 18 16.43 19.20 -28.83
C ALA A 18 17.06 17.82 -28.80
N GLY A 19 17.94 17.58 -27.81
CA GLY A 19 18.66 16.31 -27.79
C GLY A 19 19.23 15.92 -26.44
N ALA A 20 18.56 16.23 -25.33
CA ALA A 20 19.06 15.85 -24.01
C ALA A 20 17.98 15.46 -22.98
N ALA A 21 16.77 15.08 -23.40
CA ALA A 21 15.68 14.74 -22.47
C ALA A 21 15.19 13.28 -22.59
N LEU A 22 15.97 12.39 -23.22
CA LEU A 22 15.52 11.02 -23.52
C LEU A 22 16.40 9.91 -22.93
N LEU A 23 17.12 10.15 -21.84
CA LEU A 23 17.98 9.14 -21.21
C LEU A 23 17.63 8.81 -19.76
N LEU A 24 16.41 9.09 -19.30
CA LEU A 24 15.94 8.69 -17.96
C LEU A 24 14.82 7.63 -18.01
N ALA A 25 14.56 7.02 -19.16
CA ALA A 25 13.72 5.84 -19.26
C ALA A 25 14.61 4.60 -19.21
N GLY A 26 15.26 4.37 -18.10
CA GLY A 26 16.13 3.23 -17.87
C GLY A 26 15.84 2.59 -16.53
N CYS A 27 15.40 1.35 -16.59
CA CYS A 27 15.28 0.36 -15.53
C CYS A 27 14.10 0.59 -14.57
N GLY A 28 13.24 -0.42 -14.52
CA GLY A 28 12.12 -0.56 -13.60
C GLY A 28 12.52 -0.50 -12.13
N ASP A 29 12.79 0.70 -11.66
CA ASP A 29 12.99 1.00 -10.26
C ASP A 29 11.80 1.84 -9.79
N VAL A 30 11.24 1.43 -8.68
CA VAL A 30 10.22 2.19 -7.94
C VAL A 30 10.68 3.64 -7.79
N SER A 31 9.82 4.59 -8.09
CA SER A 31 10.14 6.02 -7.99
C SER A 31 10.69 6.37 -6.60
N PRO A 32 11.67 7.29 -6.49
CA PRO A 32 12.19 7.70 -5.19
C PRO A 32 11.07 8.14 -4.24
N GLY A 33 10.97 7.50 -3.05
CA GLY A 33 9.93 7.78 -2.07
C GLY A 33 8.66 6.93 -2.20
N ALA A 34 8.52 6.11 -3.24
CA ALA A 34 7.47 5.11 -3.30
C ALA A 34 7.88 3.82 -2.59
N ALA A 35 6.92 3.20 -1.90
CA ALA A 35 7.03 1.86 -1.32
C ALA A 35 6.63 0.78 -2.33
N ALA A 36 5.67 1.10 -3.19
CA ALA A 36 5.27 0.28 -4.33
C ALA A 36 4.72 1.16 -5.45
N THR A 37 4.64 0.60 -6.65
CA THR A 37 3.86 1.15 -7.77
C THR A 37 2.99 0.06 -8.36
N ILE A 38 1.77 0.43 -8.78
CA ILE A 38 0.84 -0.45 -9.50
C ILE A 38 0.48 0.29 -10.78
N ASP A 39 0.86 -0.26 -11.94
CA ASP A 39 0.65 0.37 -13.26
C ASP A 39 1.15 1.82 -13.34
N GLY A 40 2.17 2.16 -12.52
CA GLY A 40 2.76 3.50 -12.44
C GLY A 40 2.14 4.43 -11.39
N GLU A 41 1.03 4.06 -10.74
CA GLU A 41 0.49 4.75 -9.57
C GLU A 41 1.28 4.36 -8.32
N ALA A 42 1.66 5.34 -7.51
CA ALA A 42 2.61 5.14 -6.42
C ALA A 42 1.96 5.14 -5.05
N ILE A 43 2.26 4.12 -4.25
CA ILE A 43 2.06 4.10 -2.79
C ILE A 43 3.32 4.65 -2.14
N SER A 44 3.22 5.69 -1.33
CA SER A 44 4.39 6.33 -0.75
C SER A 44 4.94 5.60 0.49
N VAL A 45 6.25 5.73 0.72
CA VAL A 45 6.88 5.23 1.97
C VAL A 45 6.30 5.94 3.20
N ASP A 46 6.06 7.23 3.09
CA ASP A 46 5.53 8.03 4.20
C ASP A 46 4.14 7.55 4.62
N GLU A 47 3.27 7.21 3.67
CA GLU A 47 1.94 6.66 3.93
C GLU A 47 2.01 5.29 4.60
N VAL A 48 2.87 4.39 4.10
CA VAL A 48 3.11 3.08 4.74
C VAL A 48 3.60 3.25 6.17
N ASP A 49 4.54 4.18 6.41
CA ASP A 49 5.09 4.45 7.74
C ASP A 49 4.07 5.07 8.69
N GLU A 50 3.20 5.93 8.17
CA GLU A 50 2.13 6.56 8.92
C GLU A 50 1.10 5.52 9.36
N TYR A 51 0.60 4.71 8.44
CA TYR A 51 -0.37 3.66 8.77
C TYR A 51 0.22 2.55 9.63
N ALA A 52 1.48 2.16 9.42
CA ALA A 52 2.13 1.16 10.27
C ALA A 52 2.25 1.63 11.73
N ARG A 53 2.57 2.92 11.96
CA ARG A 53 2.57 3.51 13.31
C ARG A 53 1.15 3.56 13.91
N ALA A 54 0.15 3.90 13.11
CA ALA A 54 -1.23 3.97 13.54
C ALA A 54 -1.79 2.57 13.90
N VAL A 55 -1.47 1.55 13.10
CA VAL A 55 -1.83 0.15 13.41
C VAL A 55 -1.16 -0.32 14.70
N CYS A 56 0.12 -0.01 14.89
CA CYS A 56 0.85 -0.33 16.12
C CYS A 56 0.18 0.30 17.35
N ALA A 57 -0.19 1.57 17.28
CA ALA A 57 -0.90 2.25 18.36
C ALA A 57 -2.28 1.61 18.62
N ALA A 58 -3.02 1.25 17.57
CA ALA A 58 -4.31 0.60 17.68
C ALA A 58 -4.23 -0.79 18.35
N GLU A 59 -3.22 -1.60 18.00
CA GLU A 59 -2.98 -2.90 18.62
C GLU A 59 -2.66 -2.76 20.13
N THR A 60 -1.82 -1.80 20.49
CA THR A 60 -1.47 -1.52 21.89
C THR A 60 -2.70 -1.04 22.67
N THR A 61 -3.38 0.00 22.19
CA THR A 61 -4.59 0.54 22.82
C THR A 61 -5.70 -0.52 22.92
N GLY A 62 -5.87 -1.32 21.87
CA GLY A 62 -6.85 -2.42 21.85
C GLY A 62 -6.55 -3.49 22.90
N ALA A 63 -5.28 -3.85 23.09
CA ALA A 63 -4.86 -4.80 24.11
C ALA A 63 -5.10 -4.24 25.54
N GLU A 64 -4.83 -2.95 25.75
CA GLU A 64 -5.11 -2.27 27.03
C GLU A 64 -6.61 -2.23 27.34
N LEU A 65 -7.45 -1.86 26.38
CA LEU A 65 -8.91 -1.87 26.53
C LEU A 65 -9.45 -3.26 26.83
N ALA A 66 -8.87 -4.28 26.19
CA ALA A 66 -9.23 -5.69 26.43
C ALA A 66 -8.61 -6.27 27.72
N GLN A 67 -7.73 -5.52 28.40
CA GLN A 67 -6.94 -6.00 29.56
C GLN A 67 -6.14 -7.27 29.24
N GLN A 68 -5.60 -7.35 28.02
CA GLN A 68 -4.80 -8.46 27.54
C GLN A 68 -3.35 -8.01 27.30
N PRO A 69 -2.37 -8.90 27.45
CA PRO A 69 -1.00 -8.58 27.09
C PRO A 69 -0.90 -8.35 25.58
N HIS A 70 -0.30 -7.25 25.17
CA HIS A 70 0.04 -6.99 23.78
C HIS A 70 1.16 -7.96 23.35
N THR A 71 1.01 -8.57 22.17
CA THR A 71 2.06 -9.39 21.56
C THR A 71 2.93 -8.50 20.68
N PRO A 72 4.18 -8.23 21.06
CA PRO A 72 5.04 -7.35 20.28
C PRO A 72 5.28 -7.89 18.87
N THR A 73 5.31 -7.00 17.88
CA THR A 73 5.68 -7.28 16.49
C THR A 73 6.80 -6.36 16.04
N SER A 74 7.54 -6.71 14.98
CA SER A 74 8.51 -5.77 14.44
C SER A 74 7.84 -4.69 13.60
N THR A 75 8.39 -3.47 13.59
CA THR A 75 7.88 -2.40 12.73
C THR A 75 8.03 -2.74 11.24
N SER A 76 9.02 -3.56 10.86
CA SER A 76 9.14 -4.06 9.48
C SER A 76 7.97 -4.96 9.10
N THR A 77 7.57 -5.89 9.97
CA THR A 77 6.40 -6.75 9.75
C THR A 77 5.11 -5.95 9.63
N GLN A 78 4.95 -4.90 10.45
CA GLN A 78 3.78 -4.01 10.33
C GLN A 78 3.77 -3.26 8.99
N ARG A 79 4.93 -2.73 8.56
CA ARG A 79 5.07 -2.06 7.26
C ARG A 79 4.77 -2.99 6.08
N GLU A 80 5.27 -4.24 6.11
CA GLU A 80 4.98 -5.26 5.10
C GLU A 80 3.48 -5.59 5.06
N SER A 81 2.85 -5.71 6.23
CA SER A 81 1.42 -5.98 6.34
C SER A 81 0.57 -4.83 5.82
N VAL A 82 0.90 -3.59 6.20
CA VAL A 82 0.22 -2.38 5.73
C VAL A 82 0.39 -2.24 4.21
N LEU A 83 1.60 -2.37 3.69
CA LEU A 83 1.85 -2.27 2.25
C LEU A 83 1.10 -3.35 1.47
N THR A 84 1.00 -4.57 2.02
CA THR A 84 0.17 -5.64 1.43
C THR A 84 -1.29 -5.21 1.31
N ILE A 85 -1.85 -4.60 2.35
CA ILE A 85 -3.24 -4.11 2.32
C ILE A 85 -3.41 -2.99 1.30
N LEU A 86 -2.50 -2.03 1.25
CA LEU A 86 -2.58 -0.90 0.32
C LEU A 86 -2.49 -1.35 -1.14
N ILE A 87 -1.56 -2.27 -1.48
CA ILE A 87 -1.46 -2.83 -2.83
C ILE A 87 -2.76 -3.56 -3.20
N ASN A 88 -3.29 -4.41 -2.32
CA ASN A 88 -4.54 -5.13 -2.60
C ASN A 88 -5.75 -4.19 -2.67
N ALA A 89 -5.76 -3.08 -1.92
CA ALA A 89 -6.81 -2.08 -1.98
C ALA A 89 -6.80 -1.36 -3.34
N GLU A 90 -5.64 -0.97 -3.84
CA GLU A 90 -5.50 -0.36 -5.16
C GLU A 90 -5.94 -1.31 -6.27
N LEU A 91 -5.47 -2.56 -6.23
CA LEU A 91 -5.92 -3.61 -7.17
C LEU A 91 -7.43 -3.86 -7.08
N ALA A 92 -8.01 -3.76 -5.89
CA ALA A 92 -9.44 -3.91 -5.70
C ALA A 92 -10.25 -2.76 -6.34
N GLU A 93 -9.76 -1.51 -6.25
CA GLU A 93 -10.41 -0.37 -6.92
C GLU A 93 -10.25 -0.46 -8.45
N LEU A 94 -9.08 -0.88 -8.96
CA LEU A 94 -8.92 -1.15 -10.40
C LEU A 94 -9.93 -2.21 -10.86
N ALA A 95 -10.11 -3.28 -10.10
CA ALA A 95 -11.10 -4.31 -10.41
C ALA A 95 -12.56 -3.79 -10.35
N VAL A 96 -12.87 -2.89 -9.41
CA VAL A 96 -14.20 -2.23 -9.35
C VAL A 96 -14.48 -1.47 -10.62
N ASP A 97 -13.51 -0.70 -11.11
CA ASP A 97 -13.65 0.13 -12.29
C ASP A 97 -13.70 -0.73 -13.57
N GLU A 98 -12.86 -1.76 -13.68
CA GLU A 98 -12.77 -2.61 -14.87
C GLU A 98 -14.02 -3.50 -15.05
N PHE A 99 -14.55 -4.05 -13.95
CA PHE A 99 -15.67 -4.99 -13.96
C PHE A 99 -17.03 -4.36 -13.57
N ASP A 100 -17.09 -3.02 -13.37
CA ASP A 100 -18.29 -2.28 -12.94
C ASP A 100 -18.96 -2.92 -11.70
N LEU A 101 -18.12 -3.29 -10.71
CA LEU A 101 -18.59 -4.00 -9.53
C LEU A 101 -19.44 -3.11 -8.63
N GLN A 102 -20.58 -3.63 -8.20
CA GLN A 102 -21.48 -2.91 -7.31
C GLN A 102 -21.10 -3.12 -5.84
N VAL A 103 -20.28 -2.23 -5.30
CA VAL A 103 -19.85 -2.28 -3.89
C VAL A 103 -20.53 -1.17 -3.09
N PRO A 104 -21.28 -1.50 -2.03
CA PRO A 104 -21.98 -0.48 -1.24
C PRO A 104 -21.02 0.52 -0.60
N PRO A 105 -21.23 1.84 -0.74
CA PRO A 105 -20.39 2.88 -0.11
C PRO A 105 -20.37 2.77 1.42
N SER A 106 -21.44 2.26 2.03
CA SER A 106 -21.58 2.08 3.47
C SER A 106 -20.61 1.03 4.04
N ALA A 107 -20.03 0.17 3.20
CA ALA A 107 -19.09 -0.86 3.66
C ALA A 107 -17.81 -0.27 4.27
N ALA A 108 -17.43 0.96 3.89
CA ALA A 108 -16.25 1.64 4.42
C ALA A 108 -16.57 2.73 5.48
N ALA A 109 -17.84 3.11 5.66
CA ALA A 109 -18.18 4.41 6.28
C ALA A 109 -18.42 4.41 7.79
N THR A 110 -18.57 3.27 8.48
CA THR A 110 -18.98 3.25 9.89
C THR A 110 -18.24 2.19 10.70
N PRO A 111 -17.82 2.49 11.94
CA PRO A 111 -17.29 1.46 12.83
C PRO A 111 -18.28 0.31 12.99
N ASP A 112 -17.83 -0.91 12.74
CA ASP A 112 -18.69 -2.10 12.76
C ASP A 112 -19.21 -2.47 14.16
N SER A 113 -18.59 -1.89 15.21
CA SER A 113 -18.95 -2.23 16.59
C SER A 113 -18.68 -1.09 17.58
N ALA A 114 -19.36 -1.18 18.74
CA ALA A 114 -19.09 -0.30 19.87
C ALA A 114 -17.61 -0.40 20.33
N ALA A 115 -16.98 -1.56 20.19
CA ALA A 115 -15.57 -1.77 20.53
C ALA A 115 -14.64 -0.97 19.59
N THR A 116 -14.93 -0.95 18.29
CA THR A 116 -14.18 -0.13 17.32
C THR A 116 -14.33 1.36 17.61
N ALA A 117 -15.54 1.81 17.94
CA ALA A 117 -15.78 3.20 18.33
C ALA A 117 -15.00 3.58 19.61
N GLN A 118 -14.97 2.68 20.59
CA GLN A 118 -14.22 2.83 21.83
C GLN A 118 -12.70 2.92 21.58
N LEU A 119 -12.19 2.08 20.68
CA LEU A 119 -10.80 2.11 20.27
C LEU A 119 -10.43 3.47 19.66
N PHE A 120 -11.23 3.95 18.69
CA PHE A 120 -10.99 5.25 18.07
C PHE A 120 -11.02 6.41 19.07
N GLU A 121 -11.95 6.38 20.04
CA GLU A 121 -12.04 7.38 21.09
C GLU A 121 -10.81 7.35 22.00
N ALA A 122 -10.35 6.17 22.41
CA ALA A 122 -9.17 6.00 23.24
C ALA A 122 -7.89 6.47 22.51
N MET A 123 -7.69 6.08 21.27
CA MET A 123 -6.57 6.53 20.44
C MET A 123 -6.58 8.06 20.26
N ALA A 124 -7.76 8.65 19.99
CA ALA A 124 -7.88 10.10 19.80
C ALA A 124 -7.61 10.90 21.07
N ALA A 125 -7.84 10.31 22.24
CA ALA A 125 -7.49 10.91 23.53
C ALA A 125 -5.97 10.98 23.76
N GLU A 126 -5.21 10.08 23.18
CA GLU A 126 -3.74 10.05 23.23
C GLU A 126 -3.12 10.90 22.11
N ASP A 127 -3.48 10.62 20.85
CA ASP A 127 -3.01 11.34 19.68
C ASP A 127 -4.08 11.34 18.58
N ALA A 128 -4.71 12.49 18.38
CA ALA A 128 -5.78 12.65 17.40
C ALA A 128 -5.28 12.45 15.94
N GLY A 129 -4.02 12.75 15.64
CA GLY A 129 -3.42 12.53 14.32
C GLY A 129 -3.29 11.04 14.02
N THR A 130 -2.67 10.30 14.94
CA THR A 130 -2.52 8.84 14.83
C THR A 130 -3.88 8.13 14.75
N ALA A 131 -4.88 8.59 15.52
CA ALA A 131 -6.24 8.07 15.45
C ALA A 131 -6.89 8.30 14.08
N ALA A 132 -6.70 9.48 13.49
CA ALA A 132 -7.20 9.79 12.16
C ALA A 132 -6.56 8.88 11.09
N SER A 133 -5.24 8.72 11.10
CA SER A 133 -4.53 7.82 10.18
C SER A 133 -5.01 6.37 10.33
N TYR A 134 -5.28 5.91 11.56
CA TYR A 134 -5.85 4.58 11.77
C TYR A 134 -7.27 4.44 11.22
N GLN A 135 -8.12 5.48 11.36
CA GLN A 135 -9.46 5.47 10.79
C GLN A 135 -9.46 5.39 9.28
N GLU A 136 -8.53 6.09 8.60
CA GLU A 136 -8.36 6.02 7.15
C GLU A 136 -7.90 4.63 6.71
N TYR A 137 -6.90 4.07 7.37
CA TYR A 137 -6.44 2.71 7.12
C TYR A 137 -7.55 1.66 7.34
N ASP A 138 -8.30 1.76 8.42
CA ASP A 138 -9.41 0.86 8.74
C ASP A 138 -10.55 0.98 7.70
N ALA A 139 -10.84 2.18 7.20
CA ALA A 139 -11.78 2.39 6.12
C ALA A 139 -11.31 1.72 4.82
N THR A 140 -10.02 1.86 4.48
CA THR A 140 -9.39 1.19 3.33
C THR A 140 -9.49 -0.33 3.46
N LEU A 141 -9.17 -0.88 4.62
CA LEU A 141 -9.27 -2.32 4.88
C LEU A 141 -10.71 -2.83 4.74
N ARG A 142 -11.68 -2.12 5.31
CA ARG A 142 -13.11 -2.47 5.17
C ARG A 142 -13.57 -2.40 3.72
N ARG A 143 -13.14 -1.39 2.98
CA ARG A 143 -13.45 -1.27 1.56
C ARG A 143 -12.87 -2.43 0.77
N LEU A 144 -11.61 -2.79 0.99
CA LEU A 144 -10.96 -3.96 0.39
C LEU A 144 -11.75 -5.25 0.67
N VAL A 145 -12.16 -5.47 1.92
CA VAL A 145 -12.96 -6.66 2.31
C VAL A 145 -14.31 -6.66 1.58
N ALA A 146 -14.98 -5.51 1.49
CA ALA A 146 -16.26 -5.41 0.78
C ALA A 146 -16.12 -5.71 -0.72
N VAL A 147 -15.07 -5.22 -1.37
CA VAL A 147 -14.76 -5.53 -2.77
C VAL A 147 -14.46 -7.02 -2.93
N ALA A 148 -13.62 -7.60 -2.04
CA ALA A 148 -13.32 -9.02 -2.08
C ALA A 148 -14.59 -9.88 -1.92
N ILE A 149 -15.53 -9.49 -1.04
CA ILE A 149 -16.83 -10.16 -0.91
C ILE A 149 -17.64 -10.06 -2.22
N ALA A 150 -17.69 -8.89 -2.85
CA ALA A 150 -18.40 -8.69 -4.10
C ALA A 150 -17.83 -9.57 -5.22
N ILE A 151 -16.52 -9.57 -5.40
CA ILE A 151 -15.79 -10.44 -6.35
C ILE A 151 -16.10 -11.92 -6.05
N GLY A 152 -15.95 -12.33 -4.79
CA GLY A 152 -16.21 -13.70 -4.37
C GLY A 152 -17.66 -14.15 -4.61
N ALA A 153 -18.64 -13.24 -4.48
CA ALA A 153 -20.04 -13.52 -4.79
C ALA A 153 -20.24 -13.81 -6.28
N GLU A 154 -19.59 -13.05 -7.15
CA GLU A 154 -19.63 -13.30 -8.59
C GLU A 154 -18.96 -14.62 -8.96
N GLN A 155 -17.78 -14.91 -8.39
CA GLN A 155 -17.02 -16.13 -8.65
C GLN A 155 -17.73 -17.41 -8.15
N THR A 156 -18.49 -17.33 -7.06
CA THR A 156 -19.07 -18.52 -6.40
C THR A 156 -20.59 -18.67 -6.55
N GLY A 157 -21.26 -17.73 -7.23
CA GLY A 157 -22.71 -17.71 -7.37
C GLY A 157 -23.46 -17.20 -6.14
N GLY A 158 -22.82 -16.45 -5.27
CA GLY A 158 -23.44 -15.52 -4.31
C GLY A 158 -24.01 -16.10 -3.01
N GLN A 159 -24.17 -17.41 -2.86
CA GLN A 159 -24.83 -18.00 -1.69
C GLN A 159 -23.85 -18.69 -0.72
N LYS A 160 -22.93 -17.91 -0.15
CA LYS A 160 -21.92 -18.37 0.79
C LYS A 160 -21.83 -17.42 1.98
N SER A 161 -21.12 -17.83 3.04
CA SER A 161 -20.80 -16.91 4.13
C SER A 161 -19.82 -15.84 3.65
N GLU A 162 -19.88 -14.65 4.24
CA GLU A 162 -18.99 -13.52 3.90
C GLU A 162 -17.51 -13.93 3.97
N GLN A 163 -17.12 -14.73 4.94
CA GLN A 163 -15.75 -15.24 5.06
C GLN A 163 -15.32 -16.09 3.85
N VAL A 164 -16.21 -16.94 3.32
CA VAL A 164 -15.93 -17.73 2.11
C VAL A 164 -15.85 -16.83 0.89
N LEU A 165 -16.74 -15.85 0.80
CA LEU A 165 -16.74 -14.87 -0.29
C LEU A 165 -15.48 -14.02 -0.27
N ALA A 166 -15.11 -13.45 0.88
CA ALA A 166 -13.89 -12.66 1.04
C ALA A 166 -12.62 -13.46 0.70
N SER A 167 -12.57 -14.76 1.12
CA SER A 167 -11.46 -15.64 0.77
C SER A 167 -11.38 -15.92 -0.73
N ALA A 168 -12.51 -16.16 -1.38
CA ALA A 168 -12.55 -16.39 -2.83
C ALA A 168 -12.15 -15.13 -3.61
N GLY A 169 -12.65 -13.95 -3.19
CA GLY A 169 -12.29 -12.67 -3.79
C GLY A 169 -10.82 -12.32 -3.57
N GLY A 170 -10.27 -12.58 -2.37
CA GLY A 170 -8.85 -12.37 -2.10
C GLY A 170 -7.95 -13.27 -2.95
N ALA A 171 -8.34 -14.54 -3.16
CA ALA A 171 -7.60 -15.44 -4.06
C ALA A 171 -7.68 -14.96 -5.53
N TRP A 172 -8.82 -14.43 -5.94
CA TRP A 172 -8.99 -13.86 -7.27
C TRP A 172 -8.12 -12.59 -7.43
N LEU A 173 -8.11 -11.68 -6.44
CA LEU A 173 -7.26 -10.48 -6.46
C LEU A 173 -5.77 -10.83 -6.54
N ALA A 174 -5.34 -11.88 -5.86
CA ALA A 174 -3.96 -12.35 -5.97
C ALA A 174 -3.59 -12.81 -7.39
N SER A 175 -4.54 -13.43 -8.12
CA SER A 175 -4.35 -13.79 -9.52
C SER A 175 -4.46 -12.58 -10.44
N TYR A 176 -5.38 -11.65 -10.15
CA TYR A 176 -5.55 -10.41 -10.89
C TYR A 176 -4.29 -9.55 -10.86
N ALA A 177 -3.59 -9.54 -9.73
CA ALA A 177 -2.31 -8.86 -9.58
C ALA A 177 -1.22 -9.34 -10.56
N GLU A 178 -1.31 -10.58 -11.08
CA GLU A 178 -0.34 -11.11 -12.05
C GLU A 178 -0.47 -10.44 -13.44
N ASP A 179 -1.61 -9.83 -13.72
CA ASP A 179 -1.88 -9.10 -14.98
C ASP A 179 -1.51 -7.60 -14.89
N HIS A 180 -1.08 -7.14 -13.71
CA HIS A 180 -0.69 -5.75 -13.42
C HIS A 180 0.80 -5.61 -13.14
N ASP A 181 1.37 -4.45 -13.46
CA ASP A 181 2.77 -4.13 -13.17
C ASP A 181 2.91 -3.67 -11.71
N VAL A 182 2.97 -4.62 -10.78
CA VAL A 182 3.18 -4.37 -9.34
C VAL A 182 4.67 -4.44 -9.04
N GLN A 183 5.26 -3.30 -8.70
CA GLN A 183 6.66 -3.18 -8.30
C GLN A 183 6.74 -2.73 -6.84
N VAL A 184 7.54 -3.41 -6.04
CA VAL A 184 7.75 -3.09 -4.61
C VAL A 184 9.19 -2.65 -4.41
N ASP A 185 9.40 -1.60 -3.61
CA ASP A 185 10.76 -1.20 -3.22
C ASP A 185 11.43 -2.36 -2.46
N PRO A 186 12.65 -2.77 -2.84
CA PRO A 186 13.36 -3.91 -2.24
C PRO A 186 13.51 -3.86 -0.71
N ARG A 187 13.37 -2.66 -0.10
CA ARG A 187 13.35 -2.51 1.36
C ARG A 187 12.16 -3.20 2.02
N PHE A 188 11.05 -3.34 1.30
CA PHE A 188 9.84 -3.99 1.78
C PHE A 188 9.77 -5.46 1.36
N GLY A 189 10.58 -5.90 0.40
CA GLY A 189 10.59 -7.25 -0.14
C GLY A 189 9.95 -7.37 -1.52
N ASP A 190 9.36 -8.52 -1.81
CA ASP A 190 8.72 -8.82 -3.08
C ASP A 190 7.22 -9.02 -2.89
N PHE A 191 6.41 -8.61 -3.89
CA PHE A 191 4.99 -8.91 -3.88
C PHE A 191 4.74 -10.25 -4.59
N THR A 192 4.24 -11.22 -3.86
CA THR A 192 4.02 -12.58 -4.34
C THR A 192 2.73 -13.15 -3.79
N SER A 193 1.88 -13.70 -4.66
CA SER A 193 0.61 -14.32 -4.27
C SER A 193 -0.27 -13.40 -3.41
N GLY A 194 -0.35 -12.11 -3.79
CA GLY A 194 -1.16 -11.12 -3.09
C GLY A 194 -0.57 -10.62 -1.77
N ARG A 195 0.73 -10.83 -1.50
CA ARG A 195 1.39 -10.44 -0.25
C ARG A 195 2.79 -9.91 -0.48
N VAL A 196 3.18 -8.94 0.32
CA VAL A 196 4.57 -8.48 0.43
C VAL A 196 5.29 -9.41 1.39
N VAL A 197 6.43 -9.97 0.97
CA VAL A 197 7.22 -10.94 1.75
C VAL A 197 8.72 -10.69 1.59
N GLY A 198 9.47 -10.95 2.63
CA GLY A 198 10.94 -11.01 2.58
C GLY A 198 11.67 -9.68 2.74
N GLY A 199 11.00 -8.59 3.10
CA GLY A 199 11.64 -7.33 3.39
C GLY A 199 12.53 -7.39 4.63
N SER A 200 13.78 -6.93 4.51
CA SER A 200 14.69 -6.82 5.67
C SER A 200 14.52 -5.51 6.44
N GLY A 201 13.77 -4.56 5.90
CA GLY A 201 13.65 -3.19 6.44
C GLY A 201 14.95 -2.39 6.39
N SER A 202 16.02 -2.96 5.86
CA SER A 202 17.36 -2.36 5.82
C SER A 202 17.92 -2.36 4.40
N LEU A 203 18.52 -1.25 3.99
CA LEU A 203 19.31 -1.15 2.76
C LEU A 203 20.67 -1.87 2.86
N SER A 204 21.02 -2.33 4.05
CA SER A 204 22.23 -3.12 4.28
C SER A 204 21.89 -4.59 4.13
N VAL A 205 21.99 -5.11 2.91
CA VAL A 205 21.89 -6.54 2.65
C VAL A 205 23.09 -7.22 3.28
N ALA A 206 22.89 -7.87 4.41
CA ALA A 206 23.85 -8.84 4.91
C ALA A 206 23.78 -10.04 3.96
N SER A 207 24.77 -10.14 3.06
CA SER A 207 24.93 -11.29 2.18
C SER A 207 25.08 -12.55 3.03
N GLY A 208 24.06 -13.40 3.07
CA GLY A 208 24.16 -14.77 3.57
C GLY A 208 23.41 -15.13 4.85
N GLY A 209 22.17 -14.72 4.99
CA GLY A 209 21.26 -15.28 5.99
C GLY A 209 19.97 -15.70 5.34
N GLU A 210 19.50 -16.91 5.62
CA GLU A 210 18.23 -17.44 5.15
C GLU A 210 17.11 -16.43 5.42
N SER A 211 16.28 -16.20 4.39
CA SER A 211 15.06 -15.41 4.43
C SER A 211 14.09 -16.01 5.45
N GLY A 212 14.18 -15.58 6.67
CA GLY A 212 13.25 -15.94 7.73
C GLY A 212 12.46 -14.70 8.12
N GLY A 213 11.18 -14.66 7.79
CA GLY A 213 10.25 -13.72 8.38
C GLY A 213 10.46 -13.65 9.88
N GLY A 214 10.35 -12.44 10.47
CA GLY A 214 10.71 -12.18 11.85
C GLY A 214 10.15 -13.20 12.83
N SER A 215 11.00 -14.15 13.20
CA SER A 215 10.65 -15.08 14.26
C SER A 215 10.75 -14.34 15.60
N GLU A 216 9.94 -14.75 16.58
CA GLU A 216 9.96 -14.20 17.96
C GLU A 216 11.39 -14.16 18.56
N ALA A 217 12.27 -15.04 18.12
CA ALA A 217 13.68 -15.05 18.53
C ALA A 217 14.48 -13.81 18.12
N ASN A 218 14.06 -13.11 17.06
CA ASN A 218 14.72 -11.89 16.58
C ASN A 218 14.19 -10.62 17.24
N LEU A 219 12.97 -10.62 17.80
CA LEU A 219 12.40 -9.44 18.45
C LEU A 219 13.21 -8.99 19.67
N ALA A 220 13.80 -9.93 20.39
CA ALA A 220 14.60 -9.61 21.58
C ALA A 220 15.90 -8.86 21.26
N ASP A 221 16.39 -9.01 20.02
CA ASP A 221 17.63 -8.40 19.55
C ASP A 221 17.39 -7.03 18.86
N LEU A 222 16.11 -6.67 18.62
CA LEU A 222 15.75 -5.42 17.96
C LEU A 222 15.80 -4.24 18.93
N PRO A 223 16.26 -3.06 18.46
CA PRO A 223 16.08 -1.81 19.21
C PRO A 223 14.59 -1.55 19.50
N ALA A 224 14.31 -0.93 20.65
CA ALA A 224 12.94 -0.60 21.06
C ALA A 224 12.15 0.20 19.99
N SER A 225 12.86 1.01 19.20
CA SER A 225 12.27 1.79 18.08
C SER A 225 11.84 0.96 16.87
N GLN A 226 12.22 -0.32 16.84
CA GLN A 226 11.85 -1.26 15.78
C GLN A 226 10.84 -2.30 16.25
N ILE A 227 10.26 -2.11 17.43
CA ILE A 227 9.28 -3.00 18.02
C ILE A 227 7.99 -2.21 18.27
N CYS A 228 6.91 -2.73 17.74
CA CYS A 228 5.55 -2.33 18.06
C CYS A 228 5.18 -2.88 19.45
N ARG A 229 4.95 -2.03 20.41
CA ARG A 229 4.67 -2.37 21.82
C ARG A 229 3.45 -1.63 22.30
#